data_e82aae7ad16f4ff92ddb2d9b2f8d457d
#
_entry.id   e82aae7ad16f4ff92ddb2d9b2f8d457d
#
_cell.length_a   1.000
_cell.length_b   1.000
_cell.length_c   1.000
_cell.angle_alpha   90.00
_cell.angle_beta   90.00
_cell.angle_gamma   90.00
#
_symmetry.space_group_name_H-M   'P 1'
#
loop_
_entity.id
_entity.type
_entity.pdbx_description
1 polymer ?
#
loop_
_entity_poly.entity_id
_entity_poly.type
_entity_poly.pdbx_seq_one_letter_code
_entity_poly.pdbx_strand_id
1 'polypeptide(L)'
;GSVFLPKPAQRQLGVRTVVTEAAELPRTVELSAKVLMDPNAGGKVQPLNAGRIEPGPRGLPNPGQAVRKGEVLAYVVPSAAPIERSNQAAQLAELRAAKALADKRIARLQELADTVPRKEIEAAESEAASLMARISAVGGGLATREALLAPVSGVIASANVVAGQVVDARELIFEIVDPSRLRIEALAFDAAIASNIGAATMAVGDKRVPLTFIGASRSLREQALPLAFRAQGDALNLLAVGQPVRVFVQTKDKVKGVSVPVASLMKNPANQTVVWVKTAPERFEPRTVTTEPLDGVNAAVTSGLEPGDRVATQ
;
A
#
# COMPACT_ATOMS: atom_id res chain seq x y z
N GLY A 1 -17.66 -17.19 41.60
CA GLY A 1 -18.26 -16.46 42.71
C GLY A 1 -18.86 -15.14 42.25
N SER A 2 -19.93 -14.65 42.88
CA SER A 2 -20.54 -13.37 42.54
C SER A 2 -19.69 -12.21 43.10
N VAL A 3 -19.73 -11.07 42.40
CA VAL A 3 -19.11 -9.82 42.85
C VAL A 3 -20.21 -8.82 43.20
N PHE A 4 -20.07 -8.21 44.39
CA PHE A 4 -20.91 -7.10 44.83
C PHE A 4 -20.20 -5.80 44.49
N LEU A 5 -20.83 -4.94 43.64
CA LEU A 5 -20.26 -3.68 43.20
C LEU A 5 -21.29 -2.57 43.41
N PRO A 6 -21.15 -1.72 44.45
CA PRO A 6 -22.08 -0.63 44.75
C PRO A 6 -22.22 0.36 43.60
N LYS A 7 -23.38 0.96 43.44
CA LYS A 7 -23.65 1.94 42.35
C LYS A 7 -22.62 3.08 42.25
N PRO A 8 -22.13 3.67 43.36
CA PRO A 8 -21.07 4.68 43.26
C PRO A 8 -19.79 4.13 42.59
N ALA A 9 -19.38 2.89 42.97
CA ALA A 9 -18.21 2.23 42.36
C ALA A 9 -18.47 1.88 40.88
N GLN A 10 -19.68 1.45 40.51
CA GLN A 10 -20.03 1.22 39.09
C GLN A 10 -19.88 2.50 38.27
N ARG A 11 -20.28 3.67 38.81
CA ARG A 11 -20.12 4.97 38.14
C ARG A 11 -18.65 5.38 38.02
N GLN A 12 -17.88 5.19 39.09
CA GLN A 12 -16.45 5.54 39.13
C GLN A 12 -15.64 4.67 38.15
N LEU A 13 -15.99 3.39 38.02
CA LEU A 13 -15.35 2.45 37.08
C LEU A 13 -15.94 2.51 35.67
N GLY A 14 -16.96 3.31 35.44
CA GLY A 14 -17.59 3.45 34.12
C GLY A 14 -18.30 2.18 33.64
N VAL A 15 -18.78 1.31 34.55
CA VAL A 15 -19.40 0.04 34.18
C VAL A 15 -20.63 0.25 33.31
N ARG A 16 -20.58 -0.32 32.11
CA ARG A 16 -21.69 -0.33 31.14
C ARG A 16 -22.23 -1.75 30.99
N THR A 17 -23.52 -1.86 30.72
CA THR A 17 -24.16 -3.15 30.46
C THR A 17 -25.00 -3.07 29.19
N VAL A 18 -25.00 -4.16 28.43
CA VAL A 18 -25.88 -4.35 27.26
C VAL A 18 -26.89 -5.45 27.59
N VAL A 19 -28.15 -5.24 27.20
CA VAL A 19 -29.19 -6.25 27.28
C VAL A 19 -29.05 -7.19 26.10
N THR A 20 -29.07 -8.49 26.37
CA THR A 20 -28.92 -9.53 25.35
C THR A 20 -30.23 -9.79 24.63
N GLU A 21 -30.16 -9.90 23.30
CA GLU A 21 -31.28 -10.29 22.44
C GLU A 21 -30.87 -11.52 21.62
N ALA A 22 -31.71 -12.53 21.58
CA ALA A 22 -31.47 -13.68 20.74
C ALA A 22 -31.74 -13.33 19.28
N ALA A 23 -30.81 -13.68 18.41
CA ALA A 23 -30.91 -13.43 16.99
C ALA A 23 -30.34 -14.60 16.19
N GLU A 24 -30.76 -14.72 14.94
CA GLU A 24 -30.08 -15.55 13.96
C GLU A 24 -28.87 -14.76 13.41
N LEU A 25 -27.68 -15.13 13.84
CA LEU A 25 -26.44 -14.51 13.47
C LEU A 25 -25.79 -15.29 12.31
N PRO A 26 -25.11 -14.63 11.36
CA PRO A 26 -24.36 -15.33 10.32
C PRO A 26 -23.22 -16.13 10.96
N ARG A 27 -23.02 -17.36 10.50
CA ARG A 27 -21.84 -18.11 10.89
C ARG A 27 -20.61 -17.45 10.30
N THR A 28 -19.58 -17.25 11.10
CA THR A 28 -18.40 -16.49 10.70
C THR A 28 -17.14 -17.35 10.84
N VAL A 29 -16.30 -17.26 9.84
CA VAL A 29 -14.97 -17.89 9.83
C VAL A 29 -13.93 -16.80 9.95
N GLU A 30 -13.01 -16.96 10.90
CA GLU A 30 -11.86 -16.08 11.08
C GLU A 30 -10.72 -16.58 10.18
N LEU A 31 -10.18 -15.69 9.35
CA LEU A 31 -9.06 -15.96 8.45
C LEU A 31 -7.87 -15.08 8.78
N SER A 32 -6.68 -15.66 8.76
CA SER A 32 -5.43 -14.90 8.78
C SER A 32 -5.26 -14.16 7.45
N ALA A 33 -4.91 -12.90 7.52
CA ALA A 33 -4.78 -12.04 6.36
C ALA A 33 -3.61 -11.08 6.48
N LYS A 34 -3.24 -10.47 5.37
CA LYS A 34 -2.18 -9.48 5.26
C LYS A 34 -2.67 -8.25 4.50
N VAL A 35 -2.28 -7.09 4.98
CA VAL A 35 -2.52 -5.82 4.29
C VAL A 35 -1.57 -5.71 3.11
N LEU A 36 -2.11 -5.47 1.93
CA LEU A 36 -1.37 -5.24 0.69
C LEU A 36 -1.71 -3.88 0.11
N MET A 37 -0.82 -3.36 -0.70
CA MET A 37 -1.08 -2.19 -1.52
C MET A 37 -2.17 -2.52 -2.56
N ASP A 38 -3.14 -1.61 -2.74
CA ASP A 38 -4.05 -1.71 -3.89
C ASP A 38 -3.25 -1.41 -5.17
N PRO A 39 -3.15 -2.34 -6.12
CA PRO A 39 -2.37 -2.13 -7.34
C PRO A 39 -2.86 -0.96 -8.20
N ASN A 40 -4.10 -0.49 -7.98
CA ASN A 40 -4.67 0.67 -8.68
C ASN A 40 -4.56 1.98 -7.88
N ALA A 41 -4.05 1.93 -6.63
CA ALA A 41 -3.92 3.08 -5.75
C ALA A 41 -2.55 3.18 -5.08
N GLY A 42 -1.59 2.41 -5.55
CA GLY A 42 -0.21 2.44 -5.11
C GLY A 42 0.75 2.47 -6.28
N GLY A 43 2.03 2.68 -6.00
CA GLY A 43 3.04 2.72 -7.03
C GLY A 43 4.43 2.39 -6.52
N LYS A 44 5.21 1.79 -7.38
CA LYS A 44 6.63 1.52 -7.18
C LYS A 44 7.44 2.45 -8.05
N VAL A 45 8.46 3.06 -7.49
CA VAL A 45 9.37 3.95 -8.19
C VAL A 45 10.71 3.26 -8.33
N GLN A 46 11.10 3.03 -9.56
CA GLN A 46 12.30 2.31 -9.95
C GLN A 46 13.00 3.09 -11.07
N PRO A 47 14.33 3.24 -11.04
CA PRO A 47 15.07 3.86 -12.15
C PRO A 47 15.08 2.96 -13.37
N LEU A 48 15.11 3.55 -14.55
CA LEU A 48 15.31 2.85 -15.81
C LEU A 48 16.80 2.53 -16.04
N ASN A 49 17.67 3.42 -15.53
CA ASN A 49 19.13 3.32 -15.70
C ASN A 49 19.83 3.22 -14.34
N ALA A 50 20.93 2.49 -14.30
CA ALA A 50 21.82 2.51 -13.15
C ALA A 50 22.50 3.89 -13.01
N GLY A 51 22.64 4.36 -11.76
CA GLY A 51 23.26 5.66 -11.53
C GLY A 51 23.31 6.08 -10.07
N ARG A 52 23.81 7.29 -9.86
CA ARG A 52 23.90 7.89 -8.53
C ARG A 52 22.61 8.64 -8.21
N ILE A 53 22.09 8.43 -7.01
CA ILE A 53 20.92 9.17 -6.50
C ILE A 53 21.31 10.57 -6.07
N GLU A 54 20.54 11.53 -6.57
CA GLU A 54 20.56 12.92 -6.10
C GLU A 54 19.18 13.28 -5.52
N PRO A 55 19.13 14.07 -4.44
CA PRO A 55 17.88 14.51 -3.86
C PRO A 55 17.01 15.30 -4.84
N GLY A 56 15.69 15.13 -4.75
CA GLY A 56 14.72 15.95 -5.44
C GLY A 56 14.65 17.39 -4.87
N PRO A 57 13.77 18.24 -5.39
CA PRO A 57 13.63 19.63 -4.95
C PRO A 57 13.26 19.80 -3.46
N ARG A 58 12.64 18.79 -2.86
CA ARG A 58 12.24 18.75 -1.44
C ARG A 58 13.15 17.86 -0.59
N GLY A 59 14.31 17.46 -1.10
CA GLY A 59 15.14 16.43 -0.51
C GLY A 59 14.68 15.03 -0.89
N LEU A 60 15.28 13.98 -0.27
CA LEU A 60 14.77 12.62 -0.36
C LEU A 60 13.58 12.45 0.58
N PRO A 61 12.45 11.89 0.08
CA PRO A 61 11.29 11.69 0.92
C PRO A 61 11.52 10.59 1.96
N ASN A 62 10.93 10.80 3.15
CA ASN A 62 10.96 9.82 4.23
C ASN A 62 9.67 8.98 4.26
N PRO A 63 9.70 7.75 4.78
CA PRO A 63 8.50 6.99 5.07
C PRO A 63 7.49 7.80 5.90
N GLY A 64 6.21 7.73 5.54
CA GLY A 64 5.15 8.53 6.16
C GLY A 64 4.91 9.90 5.53
N GLN A 65 5.79 10.37 4.65
CA GLN A 65 5.63 11.66 3.98
C GLN A 65 4.60 11.58 2.85
N ALA A 66 3.68 12.54 2.79
CA ALA A 66 2.71 12.67 1.72
C ALA A 66 3.36 13.21 0.43
N VAL A 67 3.01 12.62 -0.70
CA VAL A 67 3.48 13.00 -2.04
C VAL A 67 2.32 13.08 -3.03
N ARG A 68 2.49 13.87 -4.09
CA ARG A 68 1.50 14.03 -5.15
C ARG A 68 1.96 13.33 -6.42
N LYS A 69 1.01 12.82 -7.19
CA LYS A 69 1.29 12.26 -8.52
C LYS A 69 2.06 13.27 -9.38
N GLY A 70 3.17 12.81 -10.00
CA GLY A 70 4.06 13.64 -10.81
C GLY A 70 5.10 14.43 -10.01
N GLU A 71 5.10 14.35 -8.68
CA GLU A 71 6.12 14.98 -7.84
C GLU A 71 7.48 14.31 -8.06
N VAL A 72 8.55 15.12 -8.19
CA VAL A 72 9.92 14.62 -8.31
C VAL A 72 10.44 14.25 -6.91
N LEU A 73 10.71 12.96 -6.71
CA LEU A 73 11.17 12.42 -5.42
C LEU A 73 12.70 12.43 -5.33
N ALA A 74 13.37 12.10 -6.43
CA ALA A 74 14.81 12.05 -6.56
C ALA A 74 15.22 12.18 -8.03
N TYR A 75 16.51 12.31 -8.26
CA TYR A 75 17.10 12.15 -9.59
C TYR A 75 18.10 10.99 -9.57
N VAL A 76 18.23 10.32 -10.70
CA VAL A 76 19.31 9.38 -10.97
C VAL A 76 20.24 9.98 -12.03
N VAL A 77 21.49 10.16 -11.67
CA VAL A 77 22.54 10.56 -12.62
C VAL A 77 23.19 9.28 -13.13
N PRO A 78 23.02 8.94 -14.43
CA PRO A 78 23.56 7.70 -14.96
C PRO A 78 25.07 7.61 -14.74
N SER A 79 25.50 6.47 -14.23
CA SER A 79 26.93 6.13 -14.11
C SER A 79 27.33 5.22 -15.28
N ALA A 80 27.51 5.83 -16.46
CA ALA A 80 28.06 5.08 -17.59
C ALA A 80 29.45 4.54 -17.25
N ALA A 81 29.75 3.33 -17.70
CA ALA A 81 31.09 2.73 -17.54
C ALA A 81 32.16 3.67 -18.11
N PRO A 82 33.34 3.77 -17.49
CA PRO A 82 34.41 4.67 -17.96
C PRO A 82 34.72 4.58 -19.45
N ILE A 83 34.73 3.35 -19.97
CA ILE A 83 34.99 3.05 -21.40
C ILE A 83 33.86 3.61 -22.27
N GLU A 84 32.58 3.47 -21.85
CA GLU A 84 31.45 3.93 -22.63
C GLU A 84 31.40 5.46 -22.66
N ARG A 85 31.69 6.13 -21.52
CA ARG A 85 31.85 7.60 -21.47
C ARG A 85 32.97 8.09 -22.35
N SER A 86 34.11 7.39 -22.37
CA SER A 86 35.26 7.73 -23.22
C SER A 86 34.89 7.62 -24.71
N ASN A 87 34.20 6.54 -25.10
CA ASN A 87 33.75 6.33 -26.49
C ASN A 87 32.75 7.40 -26.92
N GLN A 88 31.76 7.73 -26.08
CA GLN A 88 30.79 8.78 -26.35
C GLN A 88 31.44 10.16 -26.42
N ALA A 89 32.41 10.46 -25.53
CA ALA A 89 33.15 11.69 -25.56
C ALA A 89 34.02 11.83 -26.83
N ALA A 90 34.65 10.73 -27.27
CA ALA A 90 35.41 10.70 -28.52
C ALA A 90 34.51 10.93 -29.74
N GLN A 91 33.34 10.27 -29.80
CA GLN A 91 32.35 10.44 -30.86
C GLN A 91 31.81 11.86 -30.90
N LEU A 92 31.54 12.47 -29.74
CA LEU A 92 31.07 13.85 -29.63
C LEU A 92 32.16 14.83 -30.11
N ALA A 93 33.43 14.58 -29.78
CA ALA A 93 34.56 15.40 -30.24
C ALA A 93 34.70 15.33 -31.78
N GLU A 94 34.59 14.14 -32.35
CA GLU A 94 34.61 13.94 -33.81
C GLU A 94 33.47 14.68 -34.53
N LEU A 95 32.24 14.54 -34.03
CA LEU A 95 31.10 15.26 -34.62
C LEU A 95 31.24 16.78 -34.49
N ARG A 96 31.80 17.30 -33.41
CA ARG A 96 32.07 18.72 -33.23
C ARG A 96 33.13 19.22 -34.20
N ALA A 97 34.18 18.43 -34.42
CA ALA A 97 35.22 18.75 -35.40
C ALA A 97 34.65 18.78 -36.83
N ALA A 98 33.84 17.78 -37.17
CA ALA A 98 33.16 17.75 -38.48
C ALA A 98 32.23 18.94 -38.68
N LYS A 99 31.45 19.31 -37.63
CA LYS A 99 30.60 20.52 -37.69
C LYS A 99 31.41 21.79 -37.89
N ALA A 100 32.51 21.97 -37.17
CA ALA A 100 33.39 23.13 -37.31
C ALA A 100 33.96 23.27 -38.73
N LEU A 101 34.26 22.13 -39.39
CA LEU A 101 34.67 22.14 -40.78
C LEU A 101 33.55 22.49 -41.72
N ALA A 102 32.34 21.98 -41.51
CA ALA A 102 31.16 22.35 -42.30
C ALA A 102 30.83 23.84 -42.14
N ASP A 103 30.89 24.39 -40.93
CA ASP A 103 30.65 25.82 -40.70
C ASP A 103 31.68 26.71 -41.44
N LYS A 104 32.96 26.34 -41.46
CA LYS A 104 33.98 27.03 -42.24
C LYS A 104 33.74 26.92 -43.73
N ARG A 105 33.20 25.78 -44.20
CA ARG A 105 32.83 25.61 -45.62
C ARG A 105 31.65 26.52 -46.00
N ILE A 106 30.64 26.60 -45.17
CA ILE A 106 29.50 27.50 -45.35
C ILE A 106 29.96 28.96 -45.42
N ALA A 107 30.76 29.40 -44.44
CA ALA A 107 31.28 30.79 -44.44
C ALA A 107 32.01 31.13 -45.74
N ARG A 108 32.87 30.22 -46.23
CA ARG A 108 33.58 30.41 -47.50
C ARG A 108 32.66 30.43 -48.72
N LEU A 109 31.62 29.57 -48.73
CA LEU A 109 30.64 29.55 -49.83
C LEU A 109 29.77 30.83 -49.83
N GLN A 110 29.44 31.34 -48.64
CA GLN A 110 28.69 32.60 -48.47
C GLN A 110 29.49 33.81 -48.91
N GLU A 111 30.80 33.87 -48.66
CA GLU A 111 31.70 34.90 -49.17
C GLU A 111 31.77 34.92 -50.71
N LEU A 112 31.54 33.77 -51.35
CA LEU A 112 31.54 33.58 -52.81
C LEU A 112 30.14 33.46 -53.39
N ALA A 113 29.11 33.91 -52.69
CA ALA A 113 27.70 33.68 -53.05
C ALA A 113 27.30 34.20 -54.44
N ASP A 114 28.01 35.20 -54.95
CA ASP A 114 27.76 35.73 -56.28
C ASP A 114 28.29 34.82 -57.40
N THR A 115 29.16 33.87 -57.12
CA THR A 115 29.83 32.99 -58.09
C THR A 115 29.53 31.53 -57.94
N VAL A 116 29.00 31.13 -56.80
CA VAL A 116 28.69 29.72 -56.44
C VAL A 116 27.20 29.43 -56.57
N PRO A 117 26.83 28.27 -57.15
CA PRO A 117 25.42 27.88 -57.24
C PRO A 117 24.75 27.80 -55.86
N ARG A 118 23.58 28.37 -55.71
CA ARG A 118 22.79 28.41 -54.47
C ARG A 118 22.58 27.02 -53.87
N LYS A 119 22.45 26.01 -54.74
CA LYS A 119 22.32 24.60 -54.36
C LYS A 119 23.50 24.07 -53.55
N GLU A 120 24.72 24.59 -53.76
CA GLU A 120 25.89 24.15 -53.00
C GLU A 120 25.93 24.76 -51.59
N ILE A 121 25.44 25.98 -51.44
CA ILE A 121 25.27 26.63 -50.12
C ILE A 121 24.20 25.89 -49.33
N GLU A 122 23.04 25.61 -49.92
CA GLU A 122 21.95 24.87 -49.27
C GLU A 122 22.37 23.45 -48.89
N ALA A 123 23.18 22.78 -49.71
CA ALA A 123 23.74 21.46 -49.36
C ALA A 123 24.68 21.51 -48.13
N ALA A 124 25.57 22.51 -48.07
CA ALA A 124 26.47 22.70 -46.95
C ALA A 124 25.73 23.08 -45.65
N GLU A 125 24.69 23.89 -45.75
CA GLU A 125 23.81 24.23 -44.60
C GLU A 125 23.05 23.00 -44.08
N SER A 126 22.53 22.16 -45.00
CA SER A 126 21.86 20.91 -44.64
C SER A 126 22.80 19.93 -43.94
N GLU A 127 24.07 19.82 -44.40
CA GLU A 127 25.11 19.02 -43.77
C GLU A 127 25.41 19.51 -42.34
N ALA A 128 25.58 20.81 -42.14
CA ALA A 128 25.83 21.37 -40.80
C ALA A 128 24.61 21.18 -39.88
N ALA A 129 23.40 21.32 -40.36
CA ALA A 129 22.19 21.06 -39.61
C ALA A 129 22.07 19.59 -39.16
N SER A 130 22.43 18.64 -40.07
CA SER A 130 22.47 17.21 -39.76
C SER A 130 23.51 16.91 -38.69
N LEU A 131 24.70 17.47 -38.77
CA LEU A 131 25.76 17.32 -37.75
C LEU A 131 25.32 17.88 -36.40
N MET A 132 24.65 19.03 -36.40
CA MET A 132 24.12 19.62 -35.16
C MET A 132 23.05 18.73 -34.50
N ALA A 133 22.16 18.14 -35.27
CA ALA A 133 21.16 17.20 -34.76
C ALA A 133 21.82 15.95 -34.14
N ARG A 134 22.88 15.42 -34.82
CA ARG A 134 23.64 14.28 -34.29
C ARG A 134 24.41 14.62 -33.01
N ILE A 135 25.02 15.81 -32.91
CA ILE A 135 25.69 16.32 -31.71
C ILE A 135 24.68 16.41 -30.55
N SER A 136 23.48 16.94 -30.82
CA SER A 136 22.43 17.05 -29.82
C SER A 136 21.94 15.70 -29.32
N ALA A 137 21.79 14.73 -30.23
CA ALA A 137 21.35 13.37 -29.88
C ALA A 137 22.39 12.65 -29.00
N VAL A 138 23.70 12.72 -29.35
CA VAL A 138 24.78 12.10 -28.56
C VAL A 138 24.99 12.85 -27.25
N GLY A 139 25.00 14.18 -27.28
CA GLY A 139 25.23 15.02 -26.10
C GLY A 139 24.09 14.97 -25.08
N GLY A 140 22.84 14.85 -25.55
CA GLY A 140 21.68 14.71 -24.68
C GLY A 140 21.72 13.46 -23.82
N GLY A 141 22.25 12.35 -24.33
CA GLY A 141 22.38 11.10 -23.58
C GLY A 141 23.41 11.15 -22.43
N LEU A 142 24.40 12.04 -22.51
CA LEU A 142 25.46 12.18 -21.49
C LEU A 142 25.05 13.06 -20.28
N ALA A 143 24.09 13.96 -20.45
CA ALA A 143 23.78 15.01 -19.47
C ALA A 143 22.43 14.84 -18.78
N THR A 144 21.60 13.89 -19.21
CA THR A 144 20.21 13.79 -18.75
C THR A 144 20.12 12.98 -17.48
N ARG A 145 19.91 13.66 -16.33
CA ARG A 145 19.50 13.00 -15.10
C ARG A 145 18.05 12.52 -15.25
N GLU A 146 17.80 11.29 -14.85
CA GLU A 146 16.48 10.69 -14.81
C GLU A 146 15.73 11.19 -13.57
N ALA A 147 14.54 11.74 -13.75
CA ALA A 147 13.68 12.14 -12.64
C ALA A 147 12.82 10.96 -12.20
N LEU A 148 12.93 10.58 -10.93
CA LEU A 148 12.07 9.58 -10.29
C LEU A 148 10.79 10.29 -9.82
N LEU A 149 9.71 10.06 -10.54
CA LEU A 149 8.41 10.70 -10.30
C LEU A 149 7.48 9.79 -9.48
N ALA A 150 6.68 10.39 -8.61
CA ALA A 150 5.60 9.68 -7.94
C ALA A 150 4.51 9.27 -8.96
N PRO A 151 4.23 7.98 -9.18
CA PRO A 151 3.23 7.52 -10.15
C PRO A 151 1.80 7.78 -9.68
N VAL A 152 1.59 7.89 -8.38
CA VAL A 152 0.30 8.14 -7.72
C VAL A 152 0.48 9.15 -6.60
N SER A 153 -0.63 9.78 -6.18
CA SER A 153 -0.67 10.53 -4.91
C SER A 153 -0.89 9.58 -3.76
N GLY A 154 -0.24 9.83 -2.63
CA GLY A 154 -0.35 8.96 -1.45
C GLY A 154 0.73 9.29 -0.42
N VAL A 155 1.15 8.28 0.30
CA VAL A 155 2.18 8.35 1.35
C VAL A 155 3.32 7.42 0.99
N ILE A 156 4.56 7.84 1.23
CA ILE A 156 5.74 6.97 1.09
C ILE A 156 5.64 5.82 2.10
N ALA A 157 5.46 4.60 1.61
CA ALA A 157 5.44 3.40 2.45
C ALA A 157 6.86 2.93 2.78
N SER A 158 7.78 3.01 1.81
CA SER A 158 9.20 2.70 2.01
C SER A 158 10.09 3.61 1.15
N ALA A 159 11.27 3.92 1.67
CA ALA A 159 12.33 4.65 0.99
C ALA A 159 13.66 3.92 1.30
N ASN A 160 14.22 3.24 0.30
CA ASN A 160 15.37 2.34 0.47
C ASN A 160 16.62 2.95 -0.16
N VAL A 161 16.86 4.24 0.05
CA VAL A 161 17.96 4.94 -0.61
C VAL A 161 18.46 6.13 0.21
N VAL A 162 19.74 6.41 0.09
CA VAL A 162 20.38 7.62 0.65
C VAL A 162 21.03 8.46 -0.46
N ALA A 163 21.21 9.74 -0.22
CA ALA A 163 21.82 10.65 -1.17
C ALA A 163 23.25 10.22 -1.50
N GLY A 164 23.60 10.20 -2.79
CA GLY A 164 24.89 9.78 -3.29
C GLY A 164 25.06 8.27 -3.47
N GLN A 165 24.10 7.45 -3.06
CA GLN A 165 24.10 6.00 -3.30
C GLN A 165 24.04 5.71 -4.80
N VAL A 166 24.78 4.68 -5.24
CA VAL A 166 24.66 4.13 -6.58
C VAL A 166 23.62 3.02 -6.53
N VAL A 167 22.67 3.07 -7.46
CA VAL A 167 21.56 2.12 -7.59
C VAL A 167 21.59 1.45 -8.96
N ASP A 168 21.06 0.25 -9.03
CA ASP A 168 20.91 -0.49 -10.28
C ASP A 168 19.60 -0.12 -10.99
N ALA A 169 19.57 -0.40 -12.30
CA ALA A 169 18.33 -0.31 -13.06
C ALA A 169 17.27 -1.25 -12.46
N ARG A 170 16.02 -0.78 -12.36
CA ARG A 170 14.86 -1.50 -11.80
C ARG A 170 14.96 -1.80 -10.30
N GLU A 171 15.93 -1.27 -9.59
CA GLU A 171 15.97 -1.33 -8.12
C GLU A 171 14.76 -0.59 -7.54
N LEU A 172 14.10 -1.15 -6.52
CA LEU A 172 12.96 -0.51 -5.88
C LEU A 172 13.44 0.58 -4.91
N ILE A 173 13.24 1.83 -5.30
CA ILE A 173 13.71 3.01 -4.54
C ILE A 173 12.63 3.49 -3.57
N PHE A 174 11.42 3.74 -4.09
CA PHE A 174 10.30 4.19 -3.26
C PHE A 174 9.06 3.34 -3.53
N GLU A 175 8.29 3.13 -2.49
CA GLU A 175 6.95 2.55 -2.58
C GLU A 175 5.94 3.57 -2.04
N ILE A 176 4.90 3.84 -2.82
CA ILE A 176 3.87 4.83 -2.50
C ILE A 176 2.55 4.10 -2.37
N VAL A 177 1.81 4.40 -1.32
CA VAL A 177 0.50 3.80 -1.05
C VAL A 177 -0.54 4.89 -0.79
N ASP A 178 -1.75 4.68 -1.27
CA ASP A 178 -2.91 5.43 -0.80
C ASP A 178 -3.44 4.73 0.47
N PRO A 179 -3.26 5.33 1.65
CA PRO A 179 -3.64 4.69 2.90
C PRO A 179 -5.16 4.54 3.07
N SER A 180 -5.97 5.25 2.29
CA SER A 180 -7.43 5.13 2.30
C SER A 180 -7.95 3.95 1.48
N ARG A 181 -7.10 3.31 0.68
CA ARG A 181 -7.44 2.24 -0.26
C ARG A 181 -6.42 1.13 -0.19
N LEU A 182 -6.77 0.09 0.54
CA LEU A 182 -5.88 -1.06 0.72
C LEU A 182 -6.53 -2.33 0.19
N ARG A 183 -5.69 -3.27 -0.17
CA ARG A 183 -6.08 -4.65 -0.48
C ARG A 183 -5.77 -5.53 0.72
N ILE A 184 -6.68 -6.41 1.05
CA ILE A 184 -6.50 -7.41 2.09
C ILE A 184 -6.48 -8.79 1.43
N GLU A 185 -5.43 -9.55 1.65
CA GLU A 185 -5.31 -10.92 1.19
C GLU A 185 -5.45 -11.86 2.38
N ALA A 186 -6.53 -12.62 2.41
CA ALA A 186 -6.78 -13.63 3.44
C ALA A 186 -6.51 -15.04 2.90
N LEU A 187 -6.03 -15.92 3.75
CA LEU A 187 -5.72 -17.31 3.40
C LEU A 187 -6.82 -18.24 3.92
N ALA A 188 -7.54 -18.88 3.02
CA ALA A 188 -8.56 -19.88 3.35
C ALA A 188 -8.01 -21.30 3.11
N PHE A 189 -7.95 -22.11 4.17
CA PHE A 189 -7.55 -23.52 4.06
C PHE A 189 -8.68 -24.40 3.51
N ASP A 190 -9.93 -23.97 3.68
CA ASP A 190 -11.10 -24.59 3.07
C ASP A 190 -11.56 -23.76 1.86
N ALA A 191 -11.41 -24.33 0.67
CA ALA A 191 -11.79 -23.67 -0.58
C ALA A 191 -13.32 -23.46 -0.69
N ALA A 192 -14.14 -24.21 0.06
CA ALA A 192 -15.59 -24.07 0.05
C ALA A 192 -16.04 -22.70 0.58
N ILE A 193 -15.24 -22.06 1.42
CA ILE A 193 -15.50 -20.71 1.95
C ILE A 193 -15.67 -19.71 0.80
N ALA A 194 -14.87 -19.81 -0.26
CA ALA A 194 -14.89 -18.88 -1.39
C ALA A 194 -16.25 -18.80 -2.12
N SER A 195 -17.01 -19.90 -2.12
CA SER A 195 -18.34 -19.98 -2.75
C SER A 195 -19.46 -19.54 -1.80
N ASN A 196 -19.19 -19.44 -0.49
CA ASN A 196 -20.20 -19.19 0.55
C ASN A 196 -20.02 -17.84 1.27
N ILE A 197 -19.23 -16.92 0.69
CA ILE A 197 -19.01 -15.59 1.26
C ILE A 197 -20.30 -14.77 1.16
N GLY A 198 -20.82 -14.33 2.32
CA GLY A 198 -21.91 -13.36 2.41
C GLY A 198 -21.36 -11.95 2.57
N ALA A 199 -20.71 -11.69 3.69
CA ALA A 199 -20.05 -10.42 4.00
C ALA A 199 -18.68 -10.69 4.61
N ALA A 200 -17.79 -9.69 4.57
CA ALA A 200 -16.51 -9.79 5.23
C ALA A 200 -16.19 -8.49 5.95
N THR A 201 -15.54 -8.60 7.10
CA THR A 201 -15.13 -7.46 7.92
C THR A 201 -13.75 -7.71 8.52
N MET A 202 -13.09 -6.63 8.91
CA MET A 202 -11.91 -6.69 9.79
C MET A 202 -12.04 -5.67 10.91
N ALA A 203 -11.38 -5.90 12.03
CA ALA A 203 -11.28 -4.95 13.11
C ALA A 203 -9.99 -4.13 12.99
N VAL A 204 -10.09 -2.82 13.16
CA VAL A 204 -8.96 -1.89 13.24
C VAL A 204 -9.16 -1.07 14.52
N GLY A 205 -8.44 -1.43 15.59
CA GLY A 205 -8.79 -0.97 16.93
C GLY A 205 -10.21 -1.40 17.30
N ASP A 206 -11.03 -0.47 17.74
CA ASP A 206 -12.45 -0.71 18.10
C ASP A 206 -13.41 -0.55 16.91
N LYS A 207 -12.89 -0.26 15.71
CA LYS A 207 -13.71 -0.02 14.53
C LYS A 207 -13.80 -1.27 13.66
N ARG A 208 -15.03 -1.57 13.25
CA ARG A 208 -15.30 -2.59 12.23
C ARG A 208 -15.21 -1.95 10.85
N VAL A 209 -14.32 -2.46 10.02
CA VAL A 209 -14.14 -2.04 8.64
C VAL A 209 -14.77 -3.09 7.72
N PRO A 210 -15.77 -2.74 6.92
CA PRO A 210 -16.34 -3.64 5.94
C PRO A 210 -15.33 -3.90 4.81
N LEU A 211 -15.32 -5.14 4.31
CA LEU A 211 -14.47 -5.58 3.22
C LEU A 211 -15.33 -6.00 2.04
N THR A 212 -14.95 -5.56 0.86
CA THR A 212 -15.58 -5.99 -0.39
C THR A 212 -14.79 -7.17 -0.96
N PHE A 213 -15.41 -8.33 -1.09
CA PHE A 213 -14.78 -9.48 -1.73
C PHE A 213 -14.56 -9.20 -3.22
N ILE A 214 -13.32 -9.39 -3.69
CA ILE A 214 -12.93 -9.20 -5.09
C ILE A 214 -12.95 -10.54 -5.82
N GLY A 215 -12.41 -11.59 -5.20
CA GLY A 215 -12.30 -12.90 -5.79
C GLY A 215 -11.34 -13.82 -5.04
N ALA A 216 -11.38 -15.09 -5.39
CA ALA A 216 -10.43 -16.10 -4.93
C ALA A 216 -9.37 -16.34 -6.01
N SER A 217 -8.13 -16.54 -5.60
CA SER A 217 -7.07 -17.00 -6.50
C SER A 217 -7.41 -18.37 -7.08
N ARG A 218 -6.86 -18.69 -8.23
CA ARG A 218 -6.90 -20.05 -8.78
C ARG A 218 -5.61 -20.83 -8.54
N SER A 219 -4.68 -20.26 -7.79
CA SER A 219 -3.44 -20.90 -7.34
C SER A 219 -3.37 -20.89 -5.83
N LEU A 220 -2.95 -22.01 -5.26
CA LEU A 220 -2.72 -22.11 -3.82
C LEU A 220 -1.39 -21.44 -3.44
N ARG A 221 -1.37 -20.82 -2.27
CA ARG A 221 -0.15 -20.33 -1.61
C ARG A 221 -0.10 -20.94 -0.22
N GLU A 222 1.01 -21.60 0.12
CA GLU A 222 1.17 -22.27 1.41
C GLU A 222 0.00 -23.23 1.75
N GLN A 223 -0.48 -23.97 0.74
CA GLN A 223 -1.62 -24.90 0.81
C GLN A 223 -2.97 -24.23 1.13
N ALA A 224 -3.04 -22.93 1.13
CA ALA A 224 -4.27 -22.17 1.33
C ALA A 224 -4.70 -21.45 0.05
N LEU A 225 -5.99 -21.18 -0.07
CA LEU A 225 -6.58 -20.41 -1.16
C LEU A 225 -6.56 -18.93 -0.79
N PRO A 226 -5.79 -18.08 -1.53
CA PRO A 226 -5.82 -16.63 -1.31
C PRO A 226 -7.16 -16.02 -1.72
N LEU A 227 -7.80 -15.32 -0.78
CA LEU A 227 -9.01 -14.54 -0.98
C LEU A 227 -8.65 -13.06 -0.97
N ALA A 228 -9.02 -12.35 -2.02
CA ALA A 228 -8.74 -10.93 -2.16
C ALA A 228 -9.96 -10.09 -1.77
N PHE A 229 -9.73 -9.12 -0.89
CA PHE A 229 -10.73 -8.15 -0.47
C PHE A 229 -10.22 -6.73 -0.70
N ARG A 230 -11.12 -5.80 -0.93
CA ARG A 230 -10.86 -4.37 -0.95
C ARG A 230 -11.33 -3.77 0.36
N ALA A 231 -10.47 -2.97 0.99
CA ALA A 231 -10.80 -2.14 2.13
C ALA A 231 -10.73 -0.67 1.74
N GLN A 232 -11.66 0.15 2.23
CA GLN A 232 -11.72 1.59 1.99
C GLN A 232 -12.17 2.31 3.27
N GLY A 233 -11.65 3.51 3.49
CA GLY A 233 -12.06 4.40 4.58
C GLY A 233 -10.91 4.88 5.46
N ASP A 234 -11.18 5.90 6.26
CA ASP A 234 -10.17 6.61 7.07
C ASP A 234 -9.54 5.76 8.17
N ALA A 235 -10.24 4.72 8.64
CA ALA A 235 -9.69 3.80 9.65
C ALA A 235 -8.44 3.07 9.15
N LEU A 236 -8.26 2.95 7.83
CA LEU A 236 -7.13 2.26 7.21
C LEU A 236 -5.81 3.03 7.35
N ASN A 237 -5.85 4.34 7.64
CA ASN A 237 -4.65 5.16 7.87
C ASN A 237 -3.79 4.66 9.04
N LEU A 238 -4.35 3.81 9.91
CA LEU A 238 -3.63 3.18 11.02
C LEU A 238 -2.91 1.89 10.62
N LEU A 239 -3.10 1.41 9.39
CA LEU A 239 -2.55 0.15 8.91
C LEU A 239 -1.32 0.38 8.03
N ALA A 240 -0.32 -0.48 8.21
CA ALA A 240 0.85 -0.53 7.34
C ALA A 240 0.73 -1.66 6.31
N VAL A 241 1.25 -1.43 5.09
CA VAL A 241 1.43 -2.50 4.10
C VAL A 241 2.33 -3.59 4.68
N GLY A 242 1.91 -4.83 4.54
CA GLY A 242 2.60 -5.98 5.12
C GLY A 242 2.11 -6.37 6.51
N GLN A 243 1.30 -5.55 7.17
CA GLN A 243 0.78 -5.84 8.50
C GLN A 243 -0.15 -7.06 8.48
N PRO A 244 0.02 -8.03 9.42
CA PRO A 244 -0.94 -9.11 9.60
C PRO A 244 -2.22 -8.56 10.23
N VAL A 245 -3.36 -9.01 9.71
CA VAL A 245 -4.71 -8.68 10.22
C VAL A 245 -5.58 -9.92 10.22
N ARG A 246 -6.73 -9.84 10.87
CA ARG A 246 -7.75 -10.89 10.87
C ARG A 246 -8.97 -10.45 10.07
N VAL A 247 -9.43 -11.31 9.19
CA VAL A 247 -10.63 -11.11 8.39
C VAL A 247 -11.70 -12.06 8.89
N PHE A 248 -12.89 -11.52 9.13
CA PHE A 248 -14.07 -12.25 9.57
C PHE A 248 -15.00 -12.38 8.38
N VAL A 249 -15.06 -13.58 7.80
CA VAL A 249 -15.92 -13.89 6.66
C VAL A 249 -17.21 -14.47 7.16
N GLN A 250 -18.29 -13.75 6.98
CA GLN A 250 -19.64 -14.23 7.28
C GLN A 250 -20.11 -15.13 6.12
N THR A 251 -20.52 -16.33 6.47
CA THR A 251 -21.13 -17.26 5.52
C THR A 251 -22.64 -17.02 5.42
N LYS A 252 -23.27 -17.66 4.45
CA LYS A 252 -24.74 -17.64 4.31
C LYS A 252 -25.44 -18.49 5.37
N ASP A 253 -24.67 -19.36 6.05
CA ASP A 253 -25.17 -20.16 7.16
C ASP A 253 -25.42 -19.31 8.38
N LYS A 254 -26.45 -19.69 9.18
CA LYS A 254 -26.81 -18.96 10.38
C LYS A 254 -26.68 -19.80 11.62
N VAL A 255 -26.38 -19.16 12.74
CA VAL A 255 -26.37 -19.74 14.08
C VAL A 255 -27.27 -18.91 15.00
N LYS A 256 -28.03 -19.59 15.86
CA LYS A 256 -28.80 -18.90 16.91
C LYS A 256 -27.87 -18.54 18.06
N GLY A 257 -27.94 -17.29 18.49
CA GLY A 257 -27.09 -16.82 19.57
C GLY A 257 -27.36 -15.36 19.94
N VAL A 258 -26.51 -14.84 20.79
CA VAL A 258 -26.55 -13.45 21.28
C VAL A 258 -25.26 -12.75 20.87
N SER A 259 -25.37 -11.59 20.28
CA SER A 259 -24.18 -10.77 19.96
C SER A 259 -23.73 -10.00 21.19
N VAL A 260 -22.45 -10.16 21.57
CA VAL A 260 -21.83 -9.39 22.67
C VAL A 260 -20.50 -8.82 22.20
N PRO A 261 -20.08 -7.64 22.70
CA PRO A 261 -18.75 -7.10 22.40
C PRO A 261 -17.63 -8.07 22.83
N VAL A 262 -16.61 -8.24 22.02
CA VAL A 262 -15.44 -9.08 22.37
C VAL A 262 -14.77 -8.62 23.66
N ALA A 263 -14.80 -7.30 23.93
CA ALA A 263 -14.30 -6.72 25.18
C ALA A 263 -15.01 -7.23 26.46
N SER A 264 -16.24 -7.77 26.32
CA SER A 264 -16.98 -8.39 27.44
C SER A 264 -16.49 -9.80 27.80
N LEU A 265 -15.71 -10.43 26.92
CA LEU A 265 -15.26 -11.79 27.06
C LEU A 265 -13.97 -11.83 27.88
N MET A 266 -13.96 -12.62 28.94
CA MET A 266 -12.80 -12.82 29.80
C MET A 266 -12.46 -14.31 29.90
N LYS A 267 -11.25 -14.61 30.30
CA LYS A 267 -10.85 -15.98 30.62
C LYS A 267 -10.78 -16.14 32.14
N ASN A 268 -11.42 -17.18 32.64
CA ASN A 268 -11.26 -17.58 34.03
C ASN A 268 -9.95 -18.38 34.25
N PRO A 269 -9.54 -18.66 35.47
CA PRO A 269 -8.34 -19.46 35.77
C PRO A 269 -8.33 -20.87 35.15
N ALA A 270 -9.49 -21.41 34.82
CA ALA A 270 -9.64 -22.69 34.11
C ALA A 270 -9.63 -22.54 32.57
N ASN A 271 -9.22 -21.36 32.07
CA ASN A 271 -9.18 -21.01 30.63
C ASN A 271 -10.54 -21.08 29.92
N GLN A 272 -11.65 -21.06 30.66
CA GLN A 272 -12.99 -20.98 30.05
C GLN A 272 -13.35 -19.54 29.75
N THR A 273 -14.08 -19.31 28.66
CA THR A 273 -14.61 -17.99 28.34
C THR A 273 -15.80 -17.68 29.23
N VAL A 274 -15.75 -16.53 29.90
CA VAL A 274 -16.81 -16.04 30.79
C VAL A 274 -17.22 -14.63 30.44
N VAL A 275 -18.46 -14.30 30.75
CA VAL A 275 -19.01 -12.92 30.73
C VAL A 275 -19.57 -12.61 32.11
N TRP A 276 -19.53 -11.34 32.50
CA TRP A 276 -20.15 -10.89 33.72
C TRP A 276 -21.59 -10.45 33.48
N VAL A 277 -22.52 -11.16 34.07
CA VAL A 277 -23.96 -10.87 33.97
C VAL A 277 -24.41 -10.15 35.23
N LYS A 278 -25.10 -9.03 35.04
CA LYS A 278 -25.70 -8.26 36.14
C LYS A 278 -27.03 -8.90 36.54
N THR A 279 -27.01 -9.66 37.64
CA THR A 279 -28.19 -10.39 38.16
C THR A 279 -29.05 -9.54 39.10
N ALA A 280 -28.45 -8.49 39.71
CA ALA A 280 -29.15 -7.51 40.56
C ALA A 280 -28.49 -6.13 40.40
N PRO A 281 -29.08 -5.04 40.92
CA PRO A 281 -28.56 -3.67 40.74
C PRO A 281 -27.10 -3.46 41.08
N GLU A 282 -26.57 -4.27 42.04
CA GLU A 282 -25.19 -4.19 42.54
C GLU A 282 -24.47 -5.55 42.54
N ARG A 283 -25.06 -6.57 41.89
CA ARG A 283 -24.51 -7.92 41.84
C ARG A 283 -24.22 -8.34 40.43
N PHE A 284 -23.01 -8.85 40.23
CA PHE A 284 -22.53 -9.41 38.97
C PHE A 284 -22.07 -10.84 39.17
N GLU A 285 -22.42 -11.72 38.25
CA GLU A 285 -22.05 -13.14 38.29
C GLU A 285 -21.34 -13.55 37.02
N PRO A 286 -20.20 -14.27 37.08
CA PRO A 286 -19.54 -14.79 35.93
C PRO A 286 -20.33 -15.99 35.38
N ARG A 287 -20.66 -15.96 34.11
CA ARG A 287 -21.27 -17.10 33.40
C ARG A 287 -20.31 -17.61 32.32
N THR A 288 -20.08 -18.91 32.32
CA THR A 288 -19.30 -19.58 31.27
C THR A 288 -20.13 -19.60 30.00
N VAL A 289 -19.53 -19.20 28.91
CA VAL A 289 -20.20 -19.10 27.61
C VAL A 289 -19.39 -19.80 26.53
N THR A 290 -20.13 -20.31 25.51
CA THR A 290 -19.54 -20.77 24.26
C THR A 290 -19.67 -19.67 23.23
N THR A 291 -18.59 -19.35 22.53
CA THR A 291 -18.57 -18.23 21.60
C THR A 291 -18.06 -18.65 20.22
N GLU A 292 -18.65 -18.09 19.18
CA GLU A 292 -18.15 -18.14 17.81
C GLU A 292 -17.75 -16.72 17.37
N PRO A 293 -16.76 -16.56 16.49
CA PRO A 293 -16.41 -15.24 15.93
C PRO A 293 -17.60 -14.67 15.14
N LEU A 294 -17.77 -13.33 15.16
CA LEU A 294 -18.84 -12.68 14.40
C LEU A 294 -18.29 -11.64 13.42
N ASP A 295 -17.64 -10.59 13.91
CA ASP A 295 -17.19 -9.48 13.06
C ASP A 295 -15.88 -8.81 13.53
N GLY A 296 -15.23 -9.40 14.52
CA GLY A 296 -13.98 -8.92 15.12
C GLY A 296 -14.15 -7.88 16.22
N VAL A 297 -15.28 -7.21 16.31
CA VAL A 297 -15.67 -6.30 17.40
C VAL A 297 -16.67 -6.99 18.33
N ASN A 298 -17.56 -7.79 17.77
CA ASN A 298 -18.54 -8.60 18.47
C ASN A 298 -18.28 -10.09 18.28
N ALA A 299 -18.73 -10.89 19.25
CA ALA A 299 -18.76 -12.35 19.18
C ALA A 299 -20.18 -12.86 19.33
N ALA A 300 -20.47 -13.98 18.72
CA ALA A 300 -21.74 -14.68 18.90
C ALA A 300 -21.62 -15.63 20.10
N VAL A 301 -22.41 -15.44 21.13
CA VAL A 301 -22.56 -16.38 22.24
C VAL A 301 -23.67 -17.36 21.86
N THR A 302 -23.30 -18.61 21.69
CA THR A 302 -24.20 -19.69 21.25
C THR A 302 -24.80 -20.46 22.42
N SER A 303 -24.17 -20.39 23.60
CA SER A 303 -24.70 -20.97 24.85
C SER A 303 -24.20 -20.24 26.09
N GLY A 304 -24.94 -20.30 27.19
CA GLY A 304 -24.59 -19.73 28.49
C GLY A 304 -25.19 -18.34 28.78
N LEU A 305 -25.89 -17.74 27.83
CA LEU A 305 -26.70 -16.55 28.04
C LEU A 305 -28.15 -16.77 27.63
N GLU A 306 -29.06 -16.10 28.32
CA GLU A 306 -30.48 -16.06 27.99
C GLU A 306 -30.87 -14.68 27.43
N PRO A 307 -31.89 -14.59 26.57
CA PRO A 307 -32.43 -13.30 26.17
C PRO A 307 -32.88 -12.49 27.37
N GLY A 308 -32.48 -11.20 27.42
CA GLY A 308 -32.78 -10.33 28.55
C GLY A 308 -31.67 -10.23 29.60
N ASP A 309 -30.67 -11.08 29.56
CA ASP A 309 -29.49 -10.97 30.43
C ASP A 309 -28.79 -9.61 30.22
N ARG A 310 -28.23 -9.04 31.27
CA ARG A 310 -27.45 -7.80 31.20
C ARG A 310 -25.97 -8.11 31.34
N VAL A 311 -25.27 -8.10 30.20
CA VAL A 311 -23.82 -8.38 30.14
C VAL A 311 -23.03 -7.08 30.35
N ALA A 312 -22.05 -7.13 31.24
CA ALA A 312 -21.10 -6.02 31.44
C ALA A 312 -20.15 -5.93 30.22
N THR A 313 -20.01 -4.73 29.67
CA THR A 313 -19.20 -4.48 28.47
C THR A 313 -17.96 -3.64 28.76
N GLN A 314 -17.89 -3.11 29.98
CA GLN A 314 -16.77 -2.32 30.48
C GLN A 314 -16.79 -2.36 32.00
#